data_c4352a66d14df0f2bea59f2794bcad71
#
_entry.id   c4352a66d14df0f2bea59f2794bcad71
#
_cell.length_a   1.000
_cell.length_b   1.000
_cell.length_c   1.000
_cell.angle_alpha   90.00
_cell.angle_beta   90.00
_cell.angle_gamma   90.00
#
_symmetry.space_group_name_H-M   'P 1'
#
loop_
_entity.id
_entity.type
_entity.pdbx_description
1 polymer ?
#
loop_
_entity_poly.entity_id
_entity_poly.type
_entity_poly.pdbx_seq_one_letter_code
_entity_poly.pdbx_strand_id
1 'polypeptide(L)'
;MIRKILTYYAEQLDEYLSRFYHRPEGLATVGMIGSAKEERPNKMVVALLNVERETSGGISTPIQRIGDGRYARMQPPLLLNLNIMLAAVFDERQYAKSLSLLSDTMQFIQSMPKFTVEGMDYTIEMVNISTQDMNNAWMLLGGQYYPSAVCKIRRLSIDGESITASGRTSGKPVIKM
;
A
#
# COMPACT_ATOMS: atom_id res chain seq x y z
N MET A 1 10.56 0.72 -3.08
CA MET A 1 9.61 1.08 -2.01
C MET A 1 8.33 0.24 -2.06
N ILE A 2 7.46 0.31 -3.09
CA ILE A 2 6.18 -0.44 -3.16
C ILE A 2 6.37 -1.94 -2.89
N ARG A 3 7.30 -2.61 -3.58
CA ARG A 3 7.60 -4.03 -3.37
C ARG A 3 7.89 -4.34 -1.90
N LYS A 4 8.73 -3.55 -1.23
CA LYS A 4 9.12 -3.78 0.17
C LYS A 4 7.92 -3.72 1.11
N ILE A 5 7.03 -2.75 0.91
CA ILE A 5 5.82 -2.58 1.71
C ILE A 5 4.89 -3.79 1.56
N LEU A 6 4.62 -4.18 0.31
CA LEU A 6 3.74 -5.33 0.04
C LEU A 6 4.33 -6.64 0.53
N THR A 7 5.64 -6.86 0.32
CA THR A 7 6.34 -8.05 0.81
C THR A 7 6.30 -8.12 2.33
N TYR A 8 6.64 -7.04 3.03
CA TYR A 8 6.57 -6.99 4.49
C TYR A 8 5.16 -7.30 5.01
N TYR A 9 4.13 -6.68 4.40
CA TYR A 9 2.75 -6.91 4.83
C TYR A 9 2.31 -8.35 4.58
N ALA A 10 2.69 -8.94 3.45
CA ALA A 10 2.40 -10.34 3.15
C ALA A 10 3.12 -11.30 4.11
N GLU A 11 4.36 -11.03 4.50
CA GLU A 11 5.12 -11.81 5.49
C GLU A 11 4.47 -11.76 6.87
N GLN A 12 4.01 -10.57 7.32
CA GLN A 12 3.29 -10.43 8.59
C GLN A 12 1.95 -11.18 8.58
N LEU A 13 1.23 -11.11 7.46
CA LEU A 13 0.00 -11.87 7.26
C LEU A 13 0.28 -13.37 7.27
N ASP A 14 1.33 -13.81 6.58
CA ASP A 14 1.74 -15.20 6.52
C ASP A 14 2.08 -15.76 7.91
N GLU A 15 2.87 -15.02 8.67
CA GLU A 15 3.20 -15.38 10.05
C GLU A 15 1.95 -15.49 10.94
N TYR A 16 1.02 -14.53 10.82
CA TYR A 16 -0.23 -14.56 11.55
C TYR A 16 -1.07 -15.79 11.21
N LEU A 17 -1.30 -16.04 9.93
CA LEU A 17 -2.10 -17.18 9.46
C LEU A 17 -1.45 -18.53 9.81
N SER A 18 -0.13 -18.64 9.67
CA SER A 18 0.61 -19.87 9.99
C SER A 18 0.48 -20.29 11.45
N ARG A 19 0.37 -19.34 12.37
CA ARG A 19 0.11 -19.62 13.80
C ARG A 19 -1.24 -20.30 14.03
N PHE A 20 -2.29 -19.89 13.28
CA PHE A 20 -3.62 -20.50 13.40
C PHE A 20 -3.71 -21.87 12.78
N TYR A 21 -3.08 -22.06 11.64
CA TYR A 21 -3.22 -23.30 10.85
C TYR A 21 -2.16 -24.34 11.14
N HIS A 22 -1.20 -24.06 12.05
CA HIS A 22 -0.07 -24.94 12.39
C HIS A 22 0.66 -25.50 11.14
N ARG A 23 0.73 -24.70 10.09
CA ARG A 23 1.40 -25.06 8.84
C ARG A 23 2.71 -24.28 8.69
N PRO A 24 3.84 -24.98 8.47
CA PRO A 24 5.12 -24.33 8.18
C PRO A 24 5.17 -23.74 6.75
N GLU A 25 4.22 -24.10 5.89
CA GLU A 25 4.16 -23.62 4.51
C GLU A 25 3.40 -22.31 4.45
N GLY A 26 4.01 -21.30 3.82
CA GLY A 26 3.46 -19.97 3.68
C GLY A 26 2.03 -19.95 3.15
N LEU A 27 1.14 -19.26 3.87
CA LEU A 27 -0.28 -19.10 3.56
C LEU A 27 -0.59 -17.75 2.90
N ALA A 28 0.39 -16.83 2.86
CA ALA A 28 0.26 -15.55 2.17
C ALA A 28 1.49 -15.26 1.29
N THR A 29 1.28 -14.54 0.20
CA THR A 29 2.35 -14.15 -0.73
C THR A 29 1.96 -12.90 -1.51
N VAL A 30 2.96 -12.16 -1.99
CA VAL A 30 2.75 -11.10 -3.00
C VAL A 30 2.75 -11.76 -4.38
N GLY A 31 1.78 -11.44 -5.21
CA GLY A 31 1.72 -12.00 -6.54
C GLY A 31 0.66 -11.37 -7.44
N MET A 32 0.69 -11.78 -8.69
CA MET A 32 -0.39 -11.48 -9.64
C MET A 32 -1.49 -12.55 -9.50
N ILE A 33 -2.74 -12.10 -9.57
CA ILE A 33 -3.89 -12.97 -9.60
C ILE A 33 -4.28 -13.15 -11.08
N GLY A 34 -4.54 -14.39 -11.52
CA GLY A 34 -5.07 -14.61 -12.88
C GLY A 34 -4.05 -15.09 -13.92
N SER A 35 -2.86 -15.51 -13.55
CA SER A 35 -2.00 -16.23 -14.48
C SER A 35 -2.59 -17.62 -14.76
N ALA A 36 -3.21 -17.79 -15.92
CA ALA A 36 -3.97 -18.98 -16.32
C ALA A 36 -3.11 -20.26 -16.49
N LYS A 37 -1.81 -20.21 -16.21
CA LYS A 37 -0.84 -21.28 -16.48
C LYS A 37 -0.19 -21.91 -15.25
N GLU A 38 -0.41 -21.35 -14.07
CA GLU A 38 0.19 -21.89 -12.85
C GLU A 38 -0.86 -22.57 -11.99
N GLU A 39 -0.47 -23.67 -11.34
CA GLU A 39 -1.27 -24.30 -10.30
C GLU A 39 -1.70 -23.24 -9.27
N ARG A 40 -2.97 -23.24 -8.91
CA ARG A 40 -3.51 -22.32 -7.92
C ARG A 40 -2.70 -22.47 -6.63
N PRO A 41 -2.12 -21.39 -6.08
CA PRO A 41 -1.17 -21.52 -4.96
C PRO A 41 -1.80 -21.98 -3.66
N ASN A 42 -3.15 -22.01 -3.58
CA ASN A 42 -3.91 -22.30 -2.35
C ASN A 42 -3.46 -21.42 -1.17
N LYS A 43 -3.34 -20.13 -1.44
CA LYS A 43 -2.84 -19.10 -0.51
C LYS A 43 -3.64 -17.80 -0.60
N MET A 44 -3.43 -16.95 0.38
CA MET A 44 -3.78 -15.54 0.27
C MET A 44 -2.77 -14.82 -0.62
N VAL A 45 -3.23 -14.18 -1.68
CA VAL A 45 -2.40 -13.39 -2.60
C VAL A 45 -2.65 -11.91 -2.36
N VAL A 46 -1.57 -11.19 -2.09
CA VAL A 46 -1.57 -9.73 -1.97
C VAL A 46 -1.19 -9.15 -3.34
N ALA A 47 -2.15 -8.57 -4.03
CA ALA A 47 -1.95 -7.99 -5.36
C ALA A 47 -2.16 -6.48 -5.35
N LEU A 48 -1.29 -5.74 -6.04
CA LEU A 48 -1.47 -4.31 -6.27
C LEU A 48 -2.55 -4.11 -7.33
N LEU A 49 -3.60 -3.34 -7.01
CA LEU A 49 -4.64 -2.93 -7.97
C LEU A 49 -4.30 -1.61 -8.64
N ASN A 50 -3.96 -0.60 -7.83
CA ASN A 50 -3.75 0.75 -8.31
C ASN A 50 -2.86 1.55 -7.35
N VAL A 51 -2.23 2.61 -7.88
CA VAL A 51 -1.50 3.61 -7.11
C VAL A 51 -2.19 4.94 -7.31
N GLU A 52 -2.65 5.57 -6.23
CA GLU A 52 -3.34 6.84 -6.25
C GLU A 52 -2.51 7.93 -5.59
N ARG A 53 -2.60 9.15 -6.10
CA ARG A 53 -2.03 10.30 -5.41
C ARG A 53 -2.92 10.68 -4.23
N GLU A 54 -2.30 10.85 -3.04
CA GLU A 54 -3.00 11.40 -1.89
C GLU A 54 -3.20 12.91 -2.08
N THR A 55 -4.45 13.35 -2.07
CA THR A 55 -4.81 14.76 -2.29
C THR A 55 -5.22 15.48 -1.02
N SER A 56 -5.47 14.76 0.07
CA SER A 56 -5.92 15.35 1.36
C SER A 56 -4.80 15.99 2.17
N GLY A 57 -3.54 15.80 1.78
CA GLY A 57 -2.38 16.35 2.49
C GLY A 57 -2.13 17.86 2.34
N GLY A 58 -3.00 18.59 1.64
CA GLY A 58 -2.83 20.01 1.38
C GLY A 58 -1.76 20.33 0.32
N ILE A 59 -1.58 21.61 0.03
CA ILE A 59 -0.54 22.08 -0.90
C ILE A 59 0.74 22.27 -0.11
N SER A 60 1.70 21.37 -0.26
CA SER A 60 3.05 21.55 0.30
C SER A 60 3.73 22.73 -0.38
N THR A 61 4.26 23.67 0.39
CA THR A 61 5.02 24.79 -0.17
C THR A 61 6.37 24.28 -0.70
N PRO A 62 6.74 24.61 -1.94
CA PRO A 62 8.01 24.15 -2.52
C PRO A 62 9.24 24.85 -1.92
N ILE A 63 9.08 25.70 -0.91
CA ILE A 63 10.14 26.50 -0.29
C ILE A 63 10.34 26.04 1.13
N GLN A 64 11.53 25.49 1.44
CA GLN A 64 11.94 25.12 2.80
C GLN A 64 13.06 26.03 3.30
N ARG A 65 13.02 26.39 4.58
CA ARG A 65 14.07 27.16 5.25
C ARG A 65 15.20 26.21 5.66
N ILE A 66 16.43 26.47 5.17
CA ILE A 66 17.61 25.61 5.44
C ILE A 66 18.46 26.17 6.60
N GLY A 67 18.00 27.18 7.36
CA GLY A 67 18.77 27.87 8.41
C GLY A 67 19.38 29.19 7.90
N ASP A 68 19.83 30.04 8.83
CA ASP A 68 20.51 31.34 8.59
C ASP A 68 19.97 32.21 7.43
N GLY A 69 18.63 32.30 7.31
CA GLY A 69 17.99 33.12 6.27
C GLY A 69 18.14 32.57 4.84
N ARG A 70 18.57 31.33 4.70
CA ARG A 70 18.63 30.64 3.41
C ARG A 70 17.35 29.85 3.15
N TYR A 71 16.89 29.86 1.93
CA TYR A 71 15.74 29.07 1.45
C TYR A 71 16.19 28.19 0.29
N ALA A 72 15.71 26.95 0.27
CA ALA A 72 15.82 26.07 -0.89
C ALA A 72 14.43 25.80 -1.43
N ARG A 73 14.36 25.80 -2.76
CA ARG A 73 13.17 25.30 -3.46
C ARG A 73 13.36 23.79 -3.66
N MET A 74 12.62 23.02 -2.90
CA MET A 74 12.58 21.57 -3.02
C MET A 74 11.23 21.17 -3.60
N GLN A 75 11.21 20.12 -4.42
CA GLN A 75 9.93 19.56 -4.81
C GLN A 75 9.28 18.90 -3.58
N PRO A 76 7.99 19.16 -3.31
CA PRO A 76 7.30 18.49 -2.22
C PRO A 76 7.25 16.97 -2.51
N PRO A 77 7.31 16.14 -1.46
CA PRO A 77 7.22 14.69 -1.62
C PRO A 77 5.91 14.31 -2.29
N LEU A 78 5.97 13.27 -3.13
CA LEU A 78 4.80 12.68 -3.74
C LEU A 78 4.15 11.73 -2.73
N LEU A 79 3.00 12.12 -2.23
CA LEU A 79 2.21 11.29 -1.31
C LEU A 79 1.29 10.36 -2.11
N LEU A 80 1.36 9.08 -1.82
CA LEU A 80 0.64 8.03 -2.54
C LEU A 80 -0.14 7.13 -1.59
N ASN A 81 -1.22 6.58 -2.13
CA ASN A 81 -1.97 5.47 -1.55
C ASN A 81 -1.88 4.25 -2.50
N LEU A 82 -1.75 3.07 -1.93
CA LEU A 82 -1.78 1.82 -2.66
C LEU A 82 -3.12 1.14 -2.45
N ASN A 83 -3.88 0.93 -3.50
CA ASN A 83 -5.04 0.05 -3.47
C ASN A 83 -4.57 -1.37 -3.76
N ILE A 84 -4.82 -2.27 -2.84
CA ILE A 84 -4.43 -3.68 -2.92
C ILE A 84 -5.63 -4.59 -2.82
N MET A 85 -5.55 -5.75 -3.44
CA MET A 85 -6.50 -6.84 -3.27
C MET A 85 -5.84 -7.95 -2.47
N LEU A 86 -6.53 -8.41 -1.44
CA LEU A 86 -6.21 -9.62 -0.69
C LEU A 86 -7.17 -10.71 -1.15
N ALA A 87 -6.71 -11.62 -1.99
CA ALA A 87 -7.53 -12.67 -2.60
C ALA A 87 -7.13 -14.06 -2.13
N ALA A 88 -8.09 -14.84 -1.69
CA ALA A 88 -7.90 -16.24 -1.32
C ALA A 88 -7.94 -17.11 -2.58
N VAL A 89 -6.79 -17.29 -3.23
CA VAL A 89 -6.63 -18.01 -4.49
C VAL A 89 -6.47 -19.50 -4.22
N PHE A 90 -7.59 -20.22 -4.27
CA PHE A 90 -7.68 -21.64 -3.96
C PHE A 90 -8.31 -22.43 -5.10
N ASP A 91 -8.05 -23.73 -5.10
CA ASP A 91 -8.78 -24.67 -5.94
C ASP A 91 -10.27 -24.68 -5.53
N GLU A 92 -11.16 -24.89 -6.49
CA GLU A 92 -12.63 -24.90 -6.28
C GLU A 92 -13.06 -25.90 -5.20
N ARG A 93 -12.38 -27.04 -5.11
CA ARG A 93 -12.63 -28.08 -4.08
C ARG A 93 -12.30 -27.59 -2.67
N GLN A 94 -11.54 -26.50 -2.55
CA GLN A 94 -11.11 -25.91 -1.28
C GLN A 94 -11.80 -24.57 -0.99
N TYR A 95 -12.93 -24.30 -1.64
CA TYR A 95 -13.65 -23.03 -1.48
C TYR A 95 -13.97 -22.68 -0.01
N ALA A 96 -14.42 -23.64 0.79
CA ALA A 96 -14.68 -23.43 2.21
C ALA A 96 -13.43 -22.97 2.99
N LYS A 97 -12.24 -23.50 2.64
CA LYS A 97 -10.97 -23.07 3.24
C LYS A 97 -10.62 -21.65 2.83
N SER A 98 -10.89 -21.29 1.58
CA SER A 98 -10.63 -19.91 1.11
C SER A 98 -11.45 -18.89 1.89
N LEU A 99 -12.70 -19.19 2.23
CA LEU A 99 -13.56 -18.33 3.07
C LEU A 99 -13.04 -18.21 4.49
N SER A 100 -12.58 -19.32 5.09
CA SER A 100 -11.97 -19.30 6.44
C SER A 100 -10.73 -18.42 6.44
N LEU A 101 -9.82 -18.63 5.48
CA LEU A 101 -8.58 -17.86 5.38
C LEU A 101 -8.85 -16.35 5.14
N LEU A 102 -9.89 -16.03 4.36
CA LEU A 102 -10.30 -14.64 4.17
C LEU A 102 -10.82 -14.03 5.47
N SER A 103 -11.60 -14.77 6.26
CA SER A 103 -12.10 -14.30 7.56
C SER A 103 -10.97 -14.02 8.54
N ASP A 104 -9.97 -14.91 8.62
CA ASP A 104 -8.80 -14.73 9.47
C ASP A 104 -7.93 -13.55 8.98
N THR A 105 -7.85 -13.35 7.67
CA THR A 105 -7.20 -12.17 7.07
C THR A 105 -7.90 -10.87 7.46
N MET A 106 -9.23 -10.84 7.52
CA MET A 106 -9.97 -9.67 8.00
C MET A 106 -9.71 -9.39 9.48
N GLN A 107 -9.57 -10.43 10.31
CA GLN A 107 -9.16 -10.27 11.71
C GLN A 107 -7.75 -9.71 11.83
N PHE A 108 -6.82 -10.17 10.98
CA PHE A 108 -5.46 -9.63 10.92
C PHE A 108 -5.47 -8.13 10.58
N ILE A 109 -6.19 -7.71 9.54
CA ILE A 109 -6.31 -6.29 9.15
C ILE A 109 -6.83 -5.45 10.33
N GLN A 110 -7.84 -5.94 11.03
CA GLN A 110 -8.41 -5.27 12.19
C GLN A 110 -7.45 -5.20 13.38
N SER A 111 -6.64 -6.23 13.58
CA SER A 111 -5.67 -6.29 14.68
C SER A 111 -4.40 -5.49 14.41
N MET A 112 -4.03 -5.31 13.16
CA MET A 112 -2.80 -4.61 12.73
C MET A 112 -3.10 -3.52 11.68
N PRO A 113 -3.87 -2.47 12.04
CA PRO A 113 -4.21 -1.39 11.12
C PRO A 113 -3.04 -0.44 10.82
N LYS A 114 -1.92 -0.58 11.56
CA LYS A 114 -0.70 0.21 11.40
C LYS A 114 0.51 -0.70 11.42
N PHE A 115 1.49 -0.39 10.58
CA PHE A 115 2.75 -1.12 10.52
C PHE A 115 3.88 -0.19 10.07
N THR A 116 5.12 -0.57 10.39
CA THR A 116 6.31 0.23 10.10
C THR A 116 7.25 -0.55 9.19
N VAL A 117 7.70 0.07 8.09
CA VAL A 117 8.70 -0.50 7.19
C VAL A 117 9.83 0.51 7.01
N GLU A 118 11.06 0.12 7.27
CA GLU A 118 12.26 0.99 7.16
C GLU A 118 12.11 2.32 7.92
N GLY A 119 11.46 2.31 9.09
CA GLY A 119 11.23 3.51 9.92
C GLY A 119 10.10 4.42 9.45
N MET A 120 9.36 4.04 8.42
CA MET A 120 8.20 4.76 7.92
C MET A 120 6.90 4.06 8.33
N ASP A 121 5.95 4.83 8.86
CA ASP A 121 4.67 4.33 9.34
C ASP A 121 3.62 4.33 8.23
N TYR A 122 2.95 3.22 8.08
CA TYR A 122 1.85 3.01 7.13
C TYR A 122 0.57 2.63 7.86
N THR A 123 -0.55 2.94 7.25
CA THR A 123 -1.86 2.49 7.72
C THR A 123 -2.54 1.68 6.62
N ILE A 124 -3.26 0.64 7.02
CA ILE A 124 -4.10 -0.15 6.12
C ILE A 124 -5.54 -0.13 6.61
N GLU A 125 -6.46 -0.02 5.69
CA GLU A 125 -7.90 -0.06 5.96
C GLU A 125 -8.63 -0.79 4.84
N MET A 126 -9.73 -1.45 5.18
CA MET A 126 -10.64 -2.01 4.17
C MET A 126 -11.38 -0.89 3.45
N VAL A 127 -11.54 -1.03 2.14
CA VAL A 127 -12.26 -0.09 1.29
C VAL A 127 -13.57 -0.73 0.82
N ASN A 128 -14.68 -0.02 1.03
CA ASN A 128 -15.95 -0.41 0.45
C ASN A 128 -15.95 -0.04 -1.04
N ILE A 129 -16.05 -1.05 -1.87
CA ILE A 129 -16.19 -0.86 -3.32
C ILE A 129 -17.55 -1.41 -3.79
N SER A 130 -18.09 -0.83 -4.83
CA SER A 130 -19.34 -1.31 -5.43
C SER A 130 -19.13 -2.67 -6.09
N THR A 131 -20.22 -3.42 -6.30
CA THR A 131 -20.16 -4.69 -7.06
C THR A 131 -19.64 -4.46 -8.48
N GLN A 132 -19.95 -3.32 -9.08
CA GLN A 132 -19.45 -2.95 -10.41
C GLN A 132 -17.93 -2.75 -10.40
N ASP A 133 -17.40 -2.03 -9.41
CA ASP A 133 -15.96 -1.80 -9.30
C ASP A 133 -15.22 -3.09 -8.98
N MET A 134 -15.81 -3.96 -8.16
CA MET A 134 -15.27 -5.29 -7.91
C MET A 134 -15.19 -6.12 -9.20
N ASN A 135 -16.24 -6.10 -10.02
CA ASN A 135 -16.24 -6.77 -11.31
C ASN A 135 -15.16 -6.22 -12.24
N ASN A 136 -15.01 -4.89 -12.32
CA ASN A 136 -13.97 -4.24 -13.11
C ASN A 136 -12.56 -4.63 -12.63
N ALA A 137 -12.35 -4.67 -11.31
CA ALA A 137 -11.07 -5.11 -10.74
C ALA A 137 -10.73 -6.56 -11.13
N TRP A 138 -11.71 -7.47 -11.06
CA TRP A 138 -11.52 -8.86 -11.48
C TRP A 138 -11.25 -9.00 -12.98
N MET A 139 -11.91 -8.21 -13.81
CA MET A 139 -11.62 -8.19 -15.26
C MET A 139 -10.18 -7.78 -15.55
N LEU A 140 -9.64 -6.80 -14.82
CA LEU A 140 -8.23 -6.39 -14.94
C LEU A 140 -7.25 -7.49 -14.47
N LEU A 141 -7.67 -8.32 -13.51
CA LEU A 141 -6.86 -9.39 -12.93
C LEU A 141 -7.00 -10.75 -13.66
N GLY A 142 -7.66 -10.77 -14.82
CA GLY A 142 -7.78 -11.99 -15.63
C GLY A 142 -9.16 -12.64 -15.63
N GLY A 143 -10.16 -12.00 -15.03
CA GLY A 143 -11.58 -12.37 -15.15
C GLY A 143 -12.04 -13.52 -14.26
N GLN A 144 -11.15 -14.16 -13.49
CA GLN A 144 -11.56 -15.22 -12.56
C GLN A 144 -11.75 -14.65 -11.15
N TYR A 145 -12.95 -14.81 -10.60
CA TYR A 145 -13.29 -14.37 -9.25
C TYR A 145 -12.74 -15.33 -8.17
N TYR A 146 -12.18 -14.74 -7.11
CA TYR A 146 -11.86 -15.40 -5.85
C TYR A 146 -12.40 -14.60 -4.67
N PRO A 147 -12.74 -15.25 -3.53
CA PRO A 147 -13.09 -14.53 -2.30
C PRO A 147 -11.98 -13.56 -1.93
N SER A 148 -12.33 -12.26 -1.76
CA SER A 148 -11.33 -11.21 -1.63
C SER A 148 -11.84 -10.00 -0.87
N ALA A 149 -10.89 -9.21 -0.36
CA ALA A 149 -11.11 -7.89 0.21
C ALA A 149 -10.20 -6.87 -0.47
N VAL A 150 -10.72 -5.67 -0.68
CA VAL A 150 -9.92 -4.54 -1.17
C VAL A 150 -9.52 -3.68 0.00
N CYS A 151 -8.24 -3.35 0.07
CA CYS A 151 -7.67 -2.52 1.11
C CYS A 151 -6.87 -1.36 0.51
N LYS A 152 -6.71 -0.30 1.30
CA LYS A 152 -5.91 0.86 0.96
C LYS A 152 -4.79 1.01 1.98
N ILE A 153 -3.53 1.03 1.50
CA ILE A 153 -2.37 1.38 2.29
C ILE A 153 -2.08 2.87 2.05
N ARG A 154 -2.01 3.64 3.14
CA ARG A 154 -1.80 5.09 3.09
C ARG A 154 -0.43 5.48 3.61
N ARG A 155 -0.05 6.74 3.33
CA ARG A 155 1.16 7.42 3.79
C ARG A 155 2.44 7.01 3.07
N LEU A 156 2.36 6.53 1.86
CA LEU A 156 3.54 6.33 1.04
C LEU A 156 4.07 7.68 0.57
N SER A 157 5.30 8.02 0.98
CA SER A 157 5.99 9.25 0.56
C SER A 157 7.15 8.91 -0.35
N ILE A 158 7.20 9.54 -1.51
CA ILE A 158 8.35 9.46 -2.42
C ILE A 158 8.97 10.84 -2.50
N ASP A 159 10.17 10.98 -1.96
CA ASP A 159 10.93 12.22 -2.01
C ASP A 159 11.68 12.34 -3.34
N GLY A 160 11.50 13.47 -4.01
CA GLY A 160 12.36 13.84 -5.13
C GLY A 160 13.61 14.50 -4.56
N GLU A 161 14.73 13.82 -4.51
CA GLU A 161 16.00 14.26 -3.90
C GLU A 161 16.65 15.51 -4.57
N SER A 162 15.93 16.27 -5.38
CA SER A 162 16.51 17.40 -6.13
C SER A 162 16.19 18.75 -5.51
N ILE A 163 17.22 19.44 -5.01
CA ILE A 163 17.19 20.90 -4.73
C ILE A 163 17.16 21.61 -6.09
N THR A 164 16.01 22.23 -6.42
CA THR A 164 15.83 22.90 -7.73
C THR A 164 16.40 24.32 -7.76
N ALA A 165 16.51 25.00 -6.61
CA ALA A 165 17.15 26.31 -6.47
C ALA A 165 17.44 26.63 -4.99
N SER A 166 18.52 27.34 -4.70
CA SER A 166 18.82 27.90 -3.38
C SER A 166 18.99 29.41 -3.47
N GLY A 167 18.49 30.16 -2.47
CA GLY A 167 18.60 31.60 -2.39
C GLY A 167 18.77 32.09 -0.95
N ARG A 168 19.22 33.33 -0.79
CA ARG A 168 19.23 34.05 0.50
C ARG A 168 18.08 35.06 0.50
N THR A 169 17.47 35.30 1.66
CA THR A 169 16.56 36.43 1.85
C THR A 169 17.33 37.69 1.60
N SER A 170 16.83 38.57 0.72
CA SER A 170 17.33 39.94 0.63
C SER A 170 17.02 40.65 1.97
N GLY A 171 18.03 41.29 2.58
CA GLY A 171 17.85 42.03 3.80
C GLY A 171 16.77 43.12 3.64
N LYS A 172 16.16 43.52 4.75
CA LYS A 172 15.20 44.66 4.77
C LYS A 172 15.84 45.85 4.08
N PRO A 173 15.14 46.59 3.21
CA PRO A 173 15.65 47.84 2.67
C PRO A 173 15.91 48.80 3.81
N VAL A 174 17.16 49.28 3.93
CA VAL A 174 17.51 50.35 4.86
C VAL A 174 17.02 51.63 4.21
N ILE A 175 15.91 52.18 4.68
CA ILE A 175 15.45 53.50 4.33
C ILE A 175 16.36 54.47 5.11
N LYS A 176 17.31 55.08 4.43
CA LYS A 176 18.04 56.23 4.95
C LYS A 176 17.09 57.43 4.87
N MET A 177 16.68 57.99 6.03
CA MET A 177 16.11 59.33 6.15
C MET A 177 17.20 60.36 5.98
#